data_0a67bd46bcee8bc09c114ca0208a255e
#
_entry.id   0a67bd46bcee8bc09c114ca0208a255e
#
_cell.length_a   1.000
_cell.length_b   1.000
_cell.length_c   1.000
_cell.angle_alpha   90.00
_cell.angle_beta   90.00
_cell.angle_gamma   90.00
#
_symmetry.space_group_name_H-M   'P 1'
#
loop_
_entity.id
_entity.type
_entity.pdbx_description
1 polymer ?
#
loop_
_entity_poly.entity_id
_entity_poly.type
_entity_poly.pdbx_seq_one_letter_code
_entity_poly.pdbx_strand_id
1 'polypeptide(L)'
;MSDKKDKTREHILQVSYPLFAEKGFKQITMKDICQVSGMSRGGLYSHFSSTAQIFEEILKQITNSKTLDFQSQINNGVSATDILKKAFKQLEKEMLSPSDSLSLAIFEYSQTVDSALIQKLNKEAEEKWSSLFKYGIKKGEFLEEADIQALVNTLLYAYQGIRLWQRITPLKSKSVKSILRNIEKQLTGDKK
;
A
#
# COMPACT_ATOMS: atom_id res chain seq x y z
N MET A 1 21.59 20.73 12.07
CA MET A 1 22.26 19.64 11.29
C MET A 1 21.34 18.45 11.02
N SER A 2 20.38 18.12 11.90
CA SER A 2 19.38 17.04 11.69
C SER A 2 18.54 17.26 10.43
N ASP A 3 17.95 18.44 10.27
CA ASP A 3 17.03 18.76 9.15
C ASP A 3 17.64 18.53 7.74
N LYS A 4 18.91 18.84 7.53
CA LYS A 4 19.59 18.60 6.24
C LYS A 4 19.81 17.10 5.98
N LYS A 5 20.12 16.32 7.03
CA LYS A 5 20.31 14.87 6.93
C LYS A 5 18.99 14.18 6.62
N ASP A 6 17.89 14.62 7.24
CA ASP A 6 16.57 14.07 7.06
C ASP A 6 16.03 14.36 5.65
N LYS A 7 16.21 15.58 5.13
CA LYS A 7 15.87 15.94 3.75
C LYS A 7 16.65 15.12 2.72
N THR A 8 17.92 14.83 2.98
CA THR A 8 18.72 13.98 2.09
C THR A 8 18.21 12.54 2.10
N ARG A 9 17.87 11.99 3.27
CA ARG A 9 17.28 10.65 3.37
C ARG A 9 15.96 10.57 2.61
N GLU A 10 15.10 11.56 2.80
CA GLU A 10 13.82 11.63 2.08
C GLU A 10 14.00 11.69 0.57
N HIS A 11 14.94 12.50 0.08
CA HIS A 11 15.27 12.55 -1.35
C HIS A 11 15.71 11.17 -1.88
N ILE A 12 16.61 10.46 -1.16
CA ILE A 12 17.05 9.12 -1.55
C ILE A 12 15.85 8.17 -1.67
N LEU A 13 14.93 8.18 -0.69
CA LEU A 13 13.75 7.33 -0.71
C LEU A 13 12.83 7.65 -1.90
N GLN A 14 12.58 8.93 -2.16
CA GLN A 14 11.73 9.41 -3.26
C GLN A 14 12.25 8.98 -4.63
N VAL A 15 13.56 9.13 -4.88
CA VAL A 15 14.14 8.76 -6.19
C VAL A 15 14.36 7.25 -6.34
N SER A 16 14.43 6.50 -5.23
CA SER A 16 14.57 5.04 -5.24
C SER A 16 13.24 4.33 -5.46
N TYR A 17 12.12 4.94 -5.03
CA TYR A 17 10.80 4.34 -5.17
C TYR A 17 10.48 3.90 -6.62
N PRO A 18 10.63 4.75 -7.66
CA PRO A 18 10.36 4.35 -9.04
C PRO A 18 11.23 3.20 -9.52
N LEU A 19 12.48 3.12 -9.08
CA LEU A 19 13.37 2.02 -9.45
C LEU A 19 12.83 0.68 -8.93
N PHE A 20 12.43 0.62 -7.65
CA PHE A 20 11.86 -0.59 -7.07
C PHE A 20 10.50 -0.93 -7.70
N ALA A 21 9.69 0.08 -8.01
CA ALA A 21 8.41 -0.13 -8.66
C ALA A 21 8.57 -0.68 -10.09
N GLU A 22 9.54 -0.22 -10.85
CA GLU A 22 9.78 -0.64 -12.23
C GLU A 22 10.48 -2.00 -12.31
N LYS A 23 11.61 -2.16 -11.58
CA LYS A 23 12.55 -3.29 -11.75
C LYS A 23 12.38 -4.40 -10.71
N GLY A 24 11.58 -4.18 -9.65
CA GLY A 24 11.55 -5.08 -8.50
C GLY A 24 12.70 -4.82 -7.53
N PHE A 25 12.82 -5.66 -6.51
CA PHE A 25 13.85 -5.51 -5.47
C PHE A 25 15.20 -6.12 -5.87
N LYS A 26 15.18 -7.31 -6.46
CA LYS A 26 16.40 -8.10 -6.74
C LYS A 26 17.35 -7.46 -7.74
N GLN A 27 16.83 -6.67 -8.66
CA GLN A 27 17.62 -6.04 -9.73
C GLN A 27 18.27 -4.71 -9.31
N ILE A 28 17.88 -4.14 -8.16
CA ILE A 28 18.37 -2.83 -7.73
C ILE A 28 19.63 -2.97 -6.87
N THR A 29 20.65 -2.19 -7.23
CA THR A 29 21.91 -2.10 -6.52
C THR A 29 22.12 -0.71 -5.90
N MET A 30 23.02 -0.60 -4.92
CA MET A 30 23.42 0.70 -4.37
C MET A 30 24.02 1.63 -5.46
N LYS A 31 24.62 1.07 -6.51
CA LYS A 31 25.13 1.84 -7.67
C LYS A 31 23.99 2.51 -8.42
N ASP A 32 22.91 1.80 -8.68
CA ASP A 32 21.73 2.36 -9.37
C ASP A 32 21.13 3.51 -8.56
N ILE A 33 21.06 3.35 -7.24
CA ILE A 33 20.57 4.40 -6.34
C ILE A 33 21.51 5.62 -6.31
N CYS A 34 22.84 5.42 -6.31
CA CYS A 34 23.80 6.53 -6.47
C CYS A 34 23.52 7.32 -7.76
N GLN A 35 23.27 6.62 -8.85
CA GLN A 35 23.02 7.24 -10.15
C GLN A 35 21.77 8.13 -10.14
N VAL A 36 20.63 7.62 -9.63
CA VAL A 36 19.38 8.39 -9.63
C VAL A 36 19.33 9.48 -8.55
N SER A 37 20.05 9.30 -7.42
CA SER A 37 20.11 10.30 -6.35
C SER A 37 21.15 11.39 -6.60
N GLY A 38 22.03 11.22 -7.60
CA GLY A 38 23.15 12.14 -7.83
C GLY A 38 24.21 12.10 -6.76
N MET A 39 24.24 11.07 -5.89
CA MET A 39 25.16 11.00 -4.76
C MET A 39 26.38 10.14 -5.08
N SER A 40 27.51 10.51 -4.47
CA SER A 40 28.68 9.64 -4.45
C SER A 40 28.39 8.38 -3.60
N ARG A 41 29.13 7.30 -3.87
CA ARG A 41 28.99 6.04 -3.11
C ARG A 41 29.18 6.27 -1.59
N GLY A 42 30.22 7.00 -1.19
CA GLY A 42 30.45 7.31 0.22
C GLY A 42 29.33 8.15 0.84
N GLY A 43 28.80 9.11 0.07
CA GLY A 43 27.64 9.92 0.49
C GLY A 43 26.40 9.06 0.73
N LEU A 44 26.06 8.15 -0.19
CA LEU A 44 24.90 7.26 -0.01
C LEU A 44 25.10 6.32 1.19
N TYR A 45 26.27 5.70 1.33
CA TYR A 45 26.56 4.79 2.46
C TYR A 45 26.58 5.47 3.83
N SER A 46 26.77 6.81 3.89
CA SER A 46 26.61 7.56 5.15
C SER A 46 25.15 7.69 5.62
N HIS A 47 24.18 7.41 4.74
CA HIS A 47 22.74 7.45 5.02
C HIS A 47 22.10 6.07 5.11
N PHE A 48 22.49 5.13 4.24
CA PHE A 48 21.91 3.80 4.13
C PHE A 48 23.00 2.76 3.90
N SER A 49 22.97 1.68 4.66
CA SER A 49 23.96 0.59 4.57
C SER A 49 23.68 -0.38 3.41
N SER A 50 22.44 -0.45 2.93
CA SER A 50 22.02 -1.42 1.90
C SER A 50 20.77 -0.97 1.16
N THR A 51 20.50 -1.59 0.00
CA THR A 51 19.23 -1.47 -0.73
C THR A 51 18.04 -1.95 0.11
N ALA A 52 18.23 -2.98 0.93
CA ALA A 52 17.22 -3.50 1.83
C ALA A 52 16.77 -2.43 2.84
N GLN A 53 17.70 -1.73 3.47
CA GLN A 53 17.37 -0.66 4.41
C GLN A 53 16.59 0.48 3.75
N ILE A 54 16.95 0.86 2.50
CA ILE A 54 16.21 1.87 1.74
C ILE A 54 14.79 1.39 1.45
N PHE A 55 14.65 0.15 1.00
CA PHE A 55 13.35 -0.43 0.67
C PHE A 55 12.44 -0.55 1.89
N GLU A 56 12.96 -0.99 3.03
CA GLU A 56 12.23 -1.06 4.30
C GLU A 56 11.71 0.31 4.76
N GLU A 57 12.51 1.37 4.61
CA GLU A 57 12.05 2.72 4.95
C GLU A 57 10.99 3.23 3.98
N ILE A 58 11.10 2.91 2.70
CA ILE A 58 10.02 3.19 1.73
C ILE A 58 8.73 2.50 2.15
N LEU A 59 8.76 1.22 2.51
CA LEU A 59 7.59 0.48 2.96
C LEU A 59 6.95 1.10 4.20
N LYS A 60 7.76 1.48 5.19
CA LYS A 60 7.29 2.16 6.42
C LYS A 60 6.63 3.51 6.11
N GLN A 61 7.19 4.30 5.17
CA GLN A 61 6.60 5.57 4.77
C GLN A 61 5.22 5.40 4.11
N ILE A 62 5.09 4.41 3.23
CA ILE A 62 3.82 4.12 2.54
C ILE A 62 2.74 3.74 3.55
N THR A 63 3.07 2.89 4.51
CA THR A 63 2.11 2.43 5.53
C THR A 63 1.68 3.56 6.46
N ASN A 64 2.58 4.51 6.72
CA ASN A 64 2.30 5.70 7.53
C ASN A 64 1.68 6.85 6.71
N SER A 65 1.47 6.66 5.40
CA SER A 65 0.87 7.70 4.57
C SER A 65 -0.56 8.01 5.01
N LYS A 66 -0.95 9.30 4.94
CA LYS A 66 -2.30 9.76 5.31
C LYS A 66 -3.42 9.26 4.37
N THR A 67 -3.07 8.53 3.33
CA THR A 67 -4.01 8.13 2.27
C THR A 67 -5.10 7.17 2.78
N LEU A 68 -4.79 6.34 3.78
CA LEU A 68 -5.73 5.43 4.44
C LEU A 68 -5.81 5.70 5.95
N ASP A 69 -5.80 6.98 6.34
CA ASP A 69 -6.04 7.38 7.72
C ASP A 69 -7.55 7.37 8.02
N PHE A 70 -8.09 6.18 8.16
CA PHE A 70 -9.50 6.00 8.51
C PHE A 70 -9.80 6.52 9.92
N GLN A 71 -8.85 6.37 10.85
CA GLN A 71 -9.08 6.74 12.25
C GLN A 71 -9.34 8.24 12.41
N SER A 72 -8.60 9.10 11.71
CA SER A 72 -8.85 10.54 11.73
C SER A 72 -10.24 10.87 11.17
N GLN A 73 -10.64 10.25 10.06
CA GLN A 73 -11.96 10.46 9.46
C GLN A 73 -13.09 9.97 10.37
N ILE A 74 -12.92 8.81 11.01
CA ILE A 74 -13.86 8.24 12.00
C ILE A 74 -14.01 9.20 13.20
N ASN A 75 -12.91 9.71 13.73
CA ASN A 75 -12.91 10.64 14.85
C ASN A 75 -13.61 11.97 14.50
N ASN A 76 -13.53 12.38 13.24
CA ASN A 76 -14.23 13.56 12.72
C ASN A 76 -15.70 13.28 12.34
N GLY A 77 -16.21 12.08 12.61
CA GLY A 77 -17.62 11.72 12.37
C GLY A 77 -18.01 11.56 10.88
N VAL A 78 -17.02 11.37 10.00
CA VAL A 78 -17.30 11.10 8.58
C VAL A 78 -18.02 9.76 8.45
N SER A 79 -19.03 9.66 7.57
CA SER A 79 -19.77 8.41 7.37
C SER A 79 -18.85 7.28 6.89
N ALA A 80 -19.10 6.06 7.35
CA ALA A 80 -18.32 4.89 6.93
C ALA A 80 -18.44 4.65 5.43
N THR A 81 -19.61 4.89 4.87
CA THR A 81 -19.90 4.79 3.43
C THR A 81 -19.05 5.76 2.61
N ASP A 82 -18.89 7.00 3.07
CA ASP A 82 -18.09 8.00 2.36
C ASP A 82 -16.60 7.70 2.44
N ILE A 83 -16.12 7.24 3.62
CA ILE A 83 -14.75 6.78 3.80
C ILE A 83 -14.47 5.61 2.85
N LEU A 84 -15.36 4.62 2.81
CA LEU A 84 -15.25 3.43 1.95
C LEU A 84 -15.17 3.81 0.47
N LYS A 85 -16.10 4.64 -0.02
CA LYS A 85 -16.14 5.09 -1.41
C LYS A 85 -14.86 5.81 -1.82
N LYS A 86 -14.35 6.69 -0.97
CA LYS A 86 -13.09 7.40 -1.20
C LYS A 86 -11.91 6.45 -1.25
N ALA A 87 -11.85 5.51 -0.29
CA ALA A 87 -10.80 4.50 -0.23
C ALA A 87 -10.83 3.58 -1.46
N PHE A 88 -12.02 3.10 -1.88
CA PHE A 88 -12.16 2.24 -3.06
C PHE A 88 -11.77 2.95 -4.35
N LYS A 89 -12.09 4.25 -4.49
CA LYS A 89 -11.62 5.05 -5.63
C LYS A 89 -10.10 5.13 -5.69
N GLN A 90 -9.44 5.26 -4.53
CA GLN A 90 -7.99 5.27 -4.45
C GLN A 90 -7.41 3.89 -4.78
N LEU A 91 -7.96 2.81 -4.21
CA LEU A 91 -7.52 1.44 -4.52
C LEU A 91 -7.69 1.11 -6.01
N GLU A 92 -8.80 1.53 -6.63
CA GLU A 92 -9.00 1.36 -8.08
C GLU A 92 -7.87 2.00 -8.88
N LYS A 93 -7.53 3.26 -8.57
CA LYS A 93 -6.44 3.97 -9.22
C LYS A 93 -5.10 3.21 -9.06
N GLU A 94 -4.79 2.77 -7.85
CA GLU A 94 -3.54 2.05 -7.55
C GLU A 94 -3.50 0.66 -8.22
N MET A 95 -4.61 -0.06 -8.25
CA MET A 95 -4.72 -1.35 -8.93
C MET A 95 -4.52 -1.25 -10.44
N LEU A 96 -4.84 -0.11 -11.04
CA LEU A 96 -4.72 0.14 -12.48
C LEU A 96 -3.39 0.79 -12.88
N SER A 97 -2.51 1.10 -11.92
CA SER A 97 -1.21 1.75 -12.15
C SER A 97 -0.05 0.78 -11.85
N PRO A 98 0.27 -0.17 -12.74
CA PRO A 98 1.31 -1.16 -12.47
C PRO A 98 2.72 -0.56 -12.35
N SER A 99 2.99 0.57 -13.01
CA SER A 99 4.28 1.27 -12.94
C SER A 99 4.58 1.86 -11.56
N ASP A 100 3.53 2.16 -10.79
CA ASP A 100 3.65 2.73 -9.44
C ASP A 100 3.55 1.67 -8.33
N SER A 101 3.52 0.39 -8.72
CA SER A 101 3.28 -0.72 -7.81
C SER A 101 4.57 -1.35 -7.31
N LEU A 102 4.77 -1.34 -5.99
CA LEU A 102 5.84 -2.09 -5.35
C LEU A 102 5.55 -3.59 -5.15
N SER A 103 4.42 -4.12 -5.66
CA SER A 103 4.02 -5.52 -5.39
C SER A 103 5.06 -6.54 -5.81
N LEU A 104 5.73 -6.35 -6.96
CA LEU A 104 6.84 -7.20 -7.38
C LEU A 104 8.02 -7.09 -6.44
N ALA A 105 8.42 -5.87 -6.08
CA ALA A 105 9.56 -5.66 -5.19
C ALA A 105 9.29 -6.22 -3.79
N ILE A 106 8.07 -6.10 -3.27
CA ILE A 106 7.64 -6.70 -2.00
C ILE A 106 7.72 -8.22 -2.06
N PHE A 107 7.22 -8.83 -3.14
CA PHE A 107 7.31 -10.28 -3.34
C PHE A 107 8.76 -10.75 -3.38
N GLU A 108 9.61 -10.09 -4.18
CA GLU A 108 11.03 -10.46 -4.28
C GLU A 108 11.80 -10.25 -2.97
N TYR A 109 11.50 -9.15 -2.26
CA TYR A 109 12.10 -8.86 -0.96
C TYR A 109 11.73 -9.94 0.06
N SER A 110 10.47 -10.37 0.12
CA SER A 110 10.02 -11.42 1.05
C SER A 110 10.70 -12.79 0.84
N GLN A 111 11.31 -13.00 -0.33
CA GLN A 111 12.08 -14.23 -0.62
C GLN A 111 13.55 -14.13 -0.19
N THR A 112 14.05 -12.95 0.18
CA THR A 112 15.48 -12.71 0.44
C THR A 112 15.81 -12.45 1.90
N VAL A 113 14.83 -12.04 2.69
CA VAL A 113 14.98 -11.65 4.10
C VAL A 113 13.83 -12.19 4.93
N ASP A 114 13.96 -12.07 6.26
CA ASP A 114 12.85 -12.36 7.16
C ASP A 114 11.62 -11.50 6.78
N SER A 115 10.49 -12.14 6.57
CA SER A 115 9.24 -11.51 6.16
C SER A 115 8.51 -10.77 7.31
N ALA A 116 9.09 -10.68 8.50
CA ALA A 116 8.46 -10.10 9.70
C ALA A 116 7.94 -8.67 9.46
N LEU A 117 8.71 -7.84 8.75
CA LEU A 117 8.25 -6.49 8.40
C LEU A 117 7.00 -6.55 7.51
N ILE A 118 7.00 -7.38 6.46
CA ILE A 118 5.86 -7.51 5.54
C ILE A 118 4.64 -8.04 6.28
N GLN A 119 4.80 -9.03 7.14
CA GLN A 119 3.71 -9.57 7.97
C GLN A 119 3.13 -8.50 8.88
N LYS A 120 3.99 -7.70 9.54
CA LYS A 120 3.57 -6.57 10.37
C LYS A 120 2.75 -5.56 9.57
N LEU A 121 3.24 -5.15 8.40
CA LEU A 121 2.55 -4.17 7.54
C LEU A 121 1.19 -4.70 7.04
N ASN A 122 1.13 -6.00 6.72
CA ASN A 122 -0.13 -6.64 6.33
C ASN A 122 -1.14 -6.64 7.49
N LYS A 123 -0.69 -6.99 8.70
CA LYS A 123 -1.52 -6.96 9.91
C LYS A 123 -2.05 -5.55 10.21
N GLU A 124 -1.21 -4.52 10.09
CA GLU A 124 -1.64 -3.13 10.25
C GLU A 124 -2.71 -2.73 9.22
N ALA A 125 -2.59 -3.20 7.97
CA ALA A 125 -3.60 -2.99 6.95
C ALA A 125 -4.92 -3.71 7.29
N GLU A 126 -4.86 -4.96 7.74
CA GLU A 126 -6.02 -5.73 8.21
C GLU A 126 -6.75 -5.01 9.35
N GLU A 127 -6.02 -4.50 10.34
CA GLU A 127 -6.57 -3.77 11.48
C GLU A 127 -7.26 -2.47 11.05
N LYS A 128 -6.66 -1.71 10.12
CA LYS A 128 -7.25 -0.48 9.57
C LYS A 128 -8.58 -0.75 8.86
N TRP A 129 -8.63 -1.71 7.95
CA TRP A 129 -9.85 -2.06 7.23
C TRP A 129 -10.92 -2.64 8.15
N SER A 130 -10.54 -3.52 9.09
CA SER A 130 -11.46 -4.06 10.09
C SER A 130 -12.07 -2.96 10.96
N SER A 131 -11.27 -1.95 11.34
CA SER A 131 -11.74 -0.79 12.11
C SER A 131 -12.81 0.00 11.35
N LEU A 132 -12.59 0.28 10.05
CA LEU A 132 -13.58 0.96 9.22
C LEU A 132 -14.89 0.15 9.10
N PHE A 133 -14.79 -1.15 8.85
CA PHE A 133 -15.98 -2.00 8.68
C PHE A 133 -16.78 -2.10 9.97
N LYS A 134 -16.12 -2.30 11.12
CA LYS A 134 -16.74 -2.28 12.44
C LYS A 134 -17.42 -0.94 12.76
N TYR A 135 -16.78 0.17 12.37
CA TYR A 135 -17.36 1.49 12.52
C TYR A 135 -18.66 1.65 11.72
N GLY A 136 -18.67 1.19 10.47
CA GLY A 136 -19.88 1.22 9.62
C GLY A 136 -21.01 0.37 10.15
N ILE A 137 -20.72 -0.83 10.69
CA ILE A 137 -21.72 -1.68 11.38
C ILE A 137 -22.28 -0.95 12.59
N LYS A 138 -21.42 -0.41 13.45
CA LYS A 138 -21.84 0.35 14.66
C LYS A 138 -22.72 1.55 14.33
N LYS A 139 -22.53 2.16 13.16
CA LYS A 139 -23.34 3.29 12.65
C LYS A 139 -24.61 2.86 11.93
N GLY A 140 -24.86 1.57 11.74
CA GLY A 140 -25.97 1.05 10.95
C GLY A 140 -25.86 1.34 9.44
N GLU A 141 -24.67 1.69 8.97
CA GLU A 141 -24.37 1.94 7.57
C GLU A 141 -24.02 0.65 6.81
N PHE A 142 -23.47 -0.35 7.52
CA PHE A 142 -23.10 -1.67 7.01
C PHE A 142 -23.92 -2.75 7.71
N LEU A 143 -24.06 -3.90 7.05
CA LEU A 143 -24.80 -5.05 7.53
C LEU A 143 -24.15 -5.64 8.80
N GLU A 144 -24.94 -5.94 9.80
CA GLU A 144 -24.48 -6.52 11.07
C GLU A 144 -23.92 -7.94 10.88
N GLU A 145 -24.49 -8.70 9.94
CA GLU A 145 -24.09 -10.05 9.57
C GLU A 145 -22.88 -10.14 8.63
N ALA A 146 -22.28 -8.99 8.23
CA ALA A 146 -21.14 -9.00 7.33
C ALA A 146 -19.92 -9.71 7.95
N ASP A 147 -19.36 -10.69 7.26
CA ASP A 147 -18.12 -11.36 7.67
C ASP A 147 -16.92 -10.43 7.40
N ILE A 148 -16.61 -9.59 8.40
CA ILE A 148 -15.53 -8.60 8.32
C ILE A 148 -14.21 -9.26 7.94
N GLN A 149 -13.86 -10.41 8.55
CA GLN A 149 -12.55 -11.04 8.32
C GLN A 149 -12.44 -11.55 6.88
N ALA A 150 -13.49 -12.20 6.37
CA ALA A 150 -13.50 -12.66 4.99
C ALA A 150 -13.43 -11.50 3.99
N LEU A 151 -14.14 -10.40 4.26
CA LEU A 151 -14.15 -9.22 3.38
C LEU A 151 -12.81 -8.49 3.38
N VAL A 152 -12.17 -8.34 4.54
CA VAL A 152 -10.83 -7.73 4.65
C VAL A 152 -9.80 -8.59 3.93
N ASN A 153 -9.81 -9.91 4.14
CA ASN A 153 -8.91 -10.83 3.43
C ASN A 153 -9.12 -10.75 1.92
N THR A 154 -10.38 -10.81 1.48
CA THR A 154 -10.72 -10.69 0.05
C THR A 154 -10.19 -9.40 -0.55
N LEU A 155 -10.38 -8.27 0.14
CA LEU A 155 -9.90 -6.96 -0.31
C LEU A 155 -8.38 -6.92 -0.43
N LEU A 156 -7.66 -7.35 0.61
CA LEU A 156 -6.20 -7.27 0.65
C LEU A 156 -5.54 -8.21 -0.35
N TYR A 157 -6.01 -9.45 -0.47
CA TYR A 157 -5.49 -10.39 -1.45
C TYR A 157 -5.84 -9.99 -2.89
N ALA A 158 -7.06 -9.49 -3.14
CA ALA A 158 -7.41 -8.95 -4.46
C ALA A 158 -6.54 -7.74 -4.82
N TYR A 159 -6.31 -6.82 -3.88
CA TYR A 159 -5.46 -5.65 -4.08
C TYR A 159 -4.02 -6.04 -4.47
N GLN A 160 -3.39 -6.92 -3.71
CA GLN A 160 -2.02 -7.36 -3.99
C GLN A 160 -1.93 -8.21 -5.26
N GLY A 161 -2.84 -9.15 -5.43
CA GLY A 161 -2.88 -10.02 -6.59
C GLY A 161 -3.07 -9.26 -7.90
N ILE A 162 -4.02 -8.32 -7.95
CA ILE A 162 -4.27 -7.50 -9.13
C ILE A 162 -3.04 -6.66 -9.46
N ARG A 163 -2.43 -5.98 -8.51
CA ARG A 163 -1.26 -5.11 -8.73
C ARG A 163 -0.05 -5.89 -9.25
N LEU A 164 0.15 -7.11 -8.77
CA LEU A 164 1.21 -7.98 -9.27
C LEU A 164 0.88 -8.49 -10.67
N TRP A 165 -0.36 -8.95 -10.88
CA TRP A 165 -0.80 -9.59 -12.12
C TRP A 165 -0.99 -8.62 -13.28
N GLN A 166 -1.27 -7.35 -13.00
CA GLN A 166 -1.34 -6.26 -13.99
C GLN A 166 -0.08 -6.13 -14.86
N ARG A 167 1.06 -6.56 -14.35
CA ARG A 167 2.33 -6.55 -15.11
C ARG A 167 2.39 -7.64 -16.19
N ILE A 168 1.54 -8.66 -16.08
CA ILE A 168 1.51 -9.82 -16.98
C ILE A 168 0.26 -9.75 -17.87
N THR A 169 -0.89 -9.56 -17.26
CA THR A 169 -2.20 -9.52 -17.91
C THR A 169 -3.02 -8.35 -17.39
N PRO A 170 -2.97 -7.19 -18.07
CA PRO A 170 -3.67 -6.00 -17.61
C PRO A 170 -5.19 -6.20 -17.53
N LEU A 171 -5.77 -5.92 -16.36
CA LEU A 171 -7.21 -5.90 -16.17
C LEU A 171 -7.80 -4.57 -16.61
N LYS A 172 -9.00 -4.62 -17.17
CA LYS A 172 -9.78 -3.42 -17.51
C LYS A 172 -10.35 -2.79 -16.24
N SER A 173 -10.50 -1.47 -16.20
CA SER A 173 -11.12 -0.73 -15.08
C SER A 173 -12.50 -1.32 -14.69
N LYS A 174 -13.30 -1.78 -15.66
CA LYS A 174 -14.60 -2.42 -15.40
C LYS A 174 -14.47 -3.65 -14.50
N SER A 175 -13.43 -4.47 -14.67
CA SER A 175 -13.20 -5.68 -13.87
C SER A 175 -12.80 -5.32 -12.43
N VAL A 176 -11.89 -4.35 -12.27
CA VAL A 176 -11.47 -3.87 -10.94
C VAL A 176 -12.65 -3.26 -10.19
N LYS A 177 -13.47 -2.42 -10.86
CA LYS A 177 -14.70 -1.86 -10.29
C LYS A 177 -15.69 -2.94 -9.86
N SER A 178 -15.85 -4.00 -10.66
CA SER A 178 -16.74 -5.10 -10.33
C SER A 178 -16.30 -5.83 -9.06
N ILE A 179 -15.01 -6.05 -8.87
CA ILE A 179 -14.45 -6.69 -7.66
C ILE A 179 -14.73 -5.81 -6.43
N LEU A 180 -14.40 -4.52 -6.48
CA LEU A 180 -14.64 -3.60 -5.37
C LEU A 180 -16.13 -3.45 -5.05
N ARG A 181 -16.97 -3.34 -6.09
CA ARG A 181 -18.44 -3.29 -5.92
C ARG A 181 -19.01 -4.55 -5.26
N ASN A 182 -18.45 -5.72 -5.56
CA ASN A 182 -18.91 -6.96 -4.93
C ASN A 182 -18.62 -6.95 -3.42
N ILE A 183 -17.46 -6.45 -3.00
CA ILE A 183 -17.13 -6.27 -1.58
C ILE A 183 -18.07 -5.23 -0.94
N GLU A 184 -18.31 -4.09 -1.61
CA GLU A 184 -19.25 -3.07 -1.14
C GLU A 184 -20.65 -3.64 -0.91
N LYS A 185 -21.17 -4.41 -1.87
CA LYS A 185 -22.49 -5.06 -1.75
C LYS A 185 -22.60 -6.01 -0.56
N GLN A 186 -21.55 -6.78 -0.27
CA GLN A 186 -21.54 -7.67 0.88
C GLN A 186 -21.50 -6.90 2.20
N LEU A 187 -20.98 -5.66 2.21
CA LEU A 187 -21.00 -4.78 3.37
C LEU A 187 -22.34 -4.05 3.53
N THR A 188 -22.94 -3.58 2.43
CA THR A 188 -24.09 -2.65 2.50
C THR A 188 -25.42 -3.29 2.15
N GLY A 189 -25.41 -4.54 1.67
CA GLY A 189 -26.57 -5.16 1.04
C GLY A 189 -26.85 -4.60 -0.37
N ASP A 190 -27.78 -5.23 -1.07
CA ASP A 190 -28.32 -4.67 -2.30
C ASP A 190 -29.25 -3.49 -1.93
N LYS A 191 -28.69 -2.30 -1.71
CA LYS A 191 -29.54 -1.10 -1.65
C LYS A 191 -30.17 -0.94 -3.05
N LYS A 192 -31.49 -1.17 -3.10
CA LYS A 192 -32.35 -0.88 -4.25
C LYS A 192 -32.29 0.61 -4.59
#